data_c0f1037f3a1d2771fada115d46f776d3
#
_entry.id   c0f1037f3a1d2771fada115d46f776d3
#
_cell.length_a   1.000
_cell.length_b   1.000
_cell.length_c   1.000
_cell.angle_alpha   90.00
_cell.angle_beta   90.00
_cell.angle_gamma   90.00
#
_symmetry.space_group_name_H-M   'P 1'
#
loop_
_entity.id
_entity.type
_entity.pdbx_description
1 polymer ?
#
loop_
_entity_poly.entity_id
_entity_poly.type
_entity_poly.pdbx_seq_one_letter_code
_entity_poly.pdbx_strand_id
1 'polypeptide(L)'
;MSEERVSTGIAGLDERIGGGLPKGSLTLVGGEPGSGKTTFSAQFLHYGASVLHDPSVYVSFGESHKVFYSNMRLLGLNFEECEQSFKYLDFMRMKSGADEILTIIM
;
A
#
# COMPACT_ATOMS: atom_id res chain seq x y z
N MET A 1 1.03 -22.83 -17.66
CA MET A 1 0.53 -21.46 -17.79
C MET A 1 1.21 -20.59 -16.75
N SER A 2 1.88 -19.56 -17.21
CA SER A 2 2.57 -18.68 -16.29
C SER A 2 1.56 -17.72 -15.64
N GLU A 3 1.63 -17.65 -14.32
CA GLU A 3 0.81 -16.74 -13.55
C GLU A 3 1.45 -15.36 -13.55
N GLU A 4 0.65 -14.32 -13.78
CA GLU A 4 1.18 -12.97 -13.70
C GLU A 4 1.50 -12.61 -12.26
N ARG A 5 2.65 -11.97 -12.06
CA ARG A 5 3.14 -11.57 -10.76
C ARG A 5 3.30 -10.07 -10.69
N VAL A 6 3.09 -9.53 -9.50
CA VAL A 6 3.32 -8.11 -9.22
C VAL A 6 4.54 -8.00 -8.33
N SER A 7 5.56 -7.30 -8.82
CA SER A 7 6.79 -7.11 -8.05
C SER A 7 6.51 -6.35 -6.76
N THR A 8 7.12 -6.80 -5.67
CA THR A 8 7.00 -6.12 -4.38
C THR A 8 7.92 -4.92 -4.26
N GLY A 9 8.98 -4.88 -5.07
CA GLY A 9 10.00 -3.85 -4.94
C GLY A 9 10.87 -4.01 -3.71
N ILE A 10 10.75 -5.13 -3.01
CA ILE A 10 11.53 -5.41 -1.81
C ILE A 10 12.70 -6.29 -2.17
N ALA A 11 13.91 -5.80 -1.88
CA ALA A 11 15.14 -6.49 -2.26
C ALA A 11 15.18 -7.91 -1.68
N GLY A 12 15.45 -8.89 -2.56
CA GLY A 12 15.61 -10.27 -2.18
C GLY A 12 14.30 -11.04 -1.97
N LEU A 13 13.17 -10.37 -1.96
CA LEU A 13 11.89 -11.05 -1.72
C LEU A 13 11.32 -11.67 -2.99
N ASP A 14 11.29 -10.91 -4.09
CA ASP A 14 10.65 -11.37 -5.32
C ASP A 14 11.23 -12.68 -5.82
N GLU A 15 12.54 -12.83 -5.74
CA GLU A 15 13.21 -14.06 -6.17
C GLU A 15 12.77 -15.27 -5.37
N ARG A 16 12.46 -15.07 -4.09
CA ARG A 16 12.08 -16.15 -3.19
C ARG A 16 10.62 -16.57 -3.36
N ILE A 17 9.80 -15.69 -3.91
CA ILE A 17 8.38 -15.96 -4.08
C ILE A 17 7.95 -16.05 -5.55
N GLY A 18 8.91 -16.30 -6.43
CA GLY A 18 8.60 -16.55 -7.83
C GLY A 18 8.37 -15.31 -8.67
N GLY A 19 8.94 -14.18 -8.29
CA GLY A 19 8.87 -12.95 -9.06
C GLY A 19 7.93 -11.89 -8.52
N GLY A 20 7.27 -12.16 -7.41
CA GLY A 20 6.35 -11.23 -6.78
C GLY A 20 5.07 -11.88 -6.31
N LEU A 21 4.08 -11.06 -5.99
CA LEU A 21 2.78 -11.56 -5.53
C LEU A 21 1.88 -11.88 -6.72
N PRO A 22 1.05 -12.93 -6.64
CA PRO A 22 0.14 -13.25 -7.73
C PRO A 22 -0.82 -12.09 -7.99
N LYS A 23 -0.94 -11.71 -9.26
CA LYS A 23 -1.85 -10.64 -9.64
C LYS A 23 -3.30 -11.05 -9.38
N GLY A 24 -4.09 -10.14 -8.86
CA GLY A 24 -5.49 -10.41 -8.56
C GLY A 24 -5.71 -11.21 -7.29
N SER A 25 -4.67 -11.44 -6.49
CA SER A 25 -4.78 -12.22 -5.26
C SER A 25 -4.96 -11.31 -4.05
N LEU A 26 -5.42 -11.92 -2.97
CA LEU A 26 -5.46 -11.29 -1.65
C LEU A 26 -4.31 -11.86 -0.83
N THR A 27 -3.43 -10.98 -0.39
CA THR A 27 -2.27 -11.39 0.41
C THR A 27 -2.41 -10.87 1.83
N LEU A 28 -2.27 -11.77 2.80
CA LEU A 28 -2.33 -11.41 4.20
C LEU A 28 -0.91 -11.30 4.75
N VAL A 29 -0.60 -10.16 5.36
CA VAL A 29 0.69 -9.94 6.02
C VAL A 29 0.44 -9.92 7.52
N GLY A 30 0.89 -10.97 8.20
CA GLY A 30 0.68 -11.13 9.64
C GLY A 30 1.95 -10.88 10.42
N GLY A 31 1.79 -10.48 11.66
CA GLY A 31 2.90 -10.26 12.58
C GLY A 31 2.43 -9.51 13.80
N GLU A 32 3.25 -9.51 14.83
CA GLU A 32 2.94 -8.79 16.05
C GLU A 32 3.14 -7.29 15.86
N PRO A 33 2.55 -6.45 16.74
CA PRO A 33 2.78 -5.02 16.68
C PRO A 33 4.29 -4.71 16.70
N GLY A 34 4.71 -3.81 15.80
CA GLY A 34 6.12 -3.46 15.68
C GLY A 34 6.95 -4.38 14.81
N SER A 35 6.34 -5.37 14.15
CA SER A 35 7.07 -6.33 13.30
C SER A 35 7.34 -5.80 11.88
N GLY A 36 6.92 -4.57 11.57
CA GLY A 36 7.18 -3.98 10.26
C GLY A 36 6.10 -4.20 9.22
N LYS A 37 4.90 -4.62 9.63
CA LYS A 37 3.80 -4.86 8.68
C LYS A 37 3.44 -3.61 7.88
N THR A 38 3.34 -2.47 8.56
CA THR A 38 3.00 -1.22 7.90
C THR A 38 4.09 -0.81 6.92
N THR A 39 5.35 -0.96 7.34
CA THR A 39 6.49 -0.64 6.48
C THR A 39 6.51 -1.53 5.24
N PHE A 40 6.25 -2.82 5.41
CA PHE A 40 6.19 -3.75 4.29
C PHE A 40 5.10 -3.35 3.29
N SER A 41 3.90 -3.10 3.81
CA SER A 41 2.77 -2.74 2.96
C SER A 41 2.99 -1.40 2.26
N ALA A 42 3.53 -0.42 2.98
CA ALA A 42 3.81 0.89 2.40
C ALA A 42 4.88 0.80 1.32
N GLN A 43 5.92 0.01 1.54
CA GLN A 43 6.99 -0.16 0.56
C GLN A 43 6.47 -0.82 -0.72
N PHE A 44 5.64 -1.83 -0.59
CA PHE A 44 5.00 -2.48 -1.72
C PHE A 44 4.16 -1.48 -2.53
N LEU A 45 3.30 -0.71 -1.84
CA LEU A 45 2.43 0.25 -2.52
C LEU A 45 3.22 1.40 -3.15
N HIS A 46 4.24 1.88 -2.46
CA HIS A 46 5.08 2.95 -2.98
C HIS A 46 5.77 2.51 -4.28
N TYR A 47 6.33 1.31 -4.28
CA TYR A 47 6.98 0.77 -5.47
C TYR A 47 5.97 0.63 -6.62
N GLY A 48 4.78 0.09 -6.32
CA GLY A 48 3.75 -0.07 -7.34
C GLY A 48 3.30 1.26 -7.93
N ALA A 49 3.12 2.27 -7.09
CA ALA A 49 2.65 3.56 -7.55
C ALA A 49 3.74 4.38 -8.24
N SER A 50 4.97 4.35 -7.72
CA SER A 50 6.04 5.22 -8.22
C SER A 50 6.81 4.61 -9.39
N VAL A 51 7.03 3.30 -9.39
CA VAL A 51 7.84 2.63 -10.41
C VAL A 51 6.97 1.98 -11.47
N LEU A 52 5.95 1.22 -11.03
CA LEU A 52 5.08 0.49 -11.95
C LEU A 52 3.90 1.32 -12.45
N HIS A 53 3.67 2.49 -11.84
CA HIS A 53 2.54 3.37 -12.13
C HIS A 53 1.18 2.66 -12.03
N ASP A 54 1.11 1.68 -11.13
CA ASP A 54 -0.14 0.98 -10.85
C ASP A 54 -0.96 1.75 -9.80
N PRO A 55 -2.26 1.91 -10.02
CA PRO A 55 -3.11 2.55 -9.01
C PRO A 55 -3.04 1.80 -7.68
N SER A 56 -2.80 2.52 -6.61
CA SER A 56 -2.65 1.94 -5.27
C SER A 56 -3.50 2.69 -4.27
N VAL A 57 -4.08 1.96 -3.32
CA VAL A 57 -4.92 2.54 -2.28
C VAL A 57 -4.48 1.98 -0.93
N TYR A 58 -4.28 2.85 0.03
CA TYR A 58 -3.99 2.48 1.41
C TYR A 58 -5.16 2.94 2.28
N VAL A 59 -5.76 2.01 3.01
CA VAL A 59 -6.88 2.31 3.89
C VAL A 59 -6.41 2.16 5.33
N SER A 60 -6.58 3.22 6.12
CA SER A 60 -6.20 3.23 7.52
C SER A 60 -7.42 3.47 8.41
N PHE A 61 -7.44 2.81 9.57
CA PHE A 61 -8.51 2.95 10.54
C PHE A 61 -8.09 3.73 11.77
N GLY A 62 -6.88 4.23 11.83
CA GLY A 62 -6.42 4.91 13.02
C GLY A 62 -5.30 5.92 12.82
N GLU A 63 -4.80 6.03 11.62
CA GLU A 63 -3.69 6.92 11.35
C GLU A 63 -4.09 7.95 10.30
N SER A 64 -3.82 9.24 10.59
CA SER A 64 -4.17 10.29 9.66
C SER A 64 -3.22 10.31 8.45
N HIS A 65 -3.70 10.90 7.37
CA HIS A 65 -2.92 11.08 6.15
C HIS A 65 -1.58 11.79 6.44
N LYS A 66 -1.61 12.86 7.23
CA LYS A 66 -0.39 13.61 7.54
C LYS A 66 0.62 12.78 8.32
N VAL A 67 0.15 12.02 9.30
CA VAL A 67 1.03 11.18 10.11
C VAL A 67 1.64 10.07 9.26
N PHE A 68 0.84 9.43 8.42
CA PHE A 68 1.33 8.39 7.52
C PHE A 68 2.42 8.93 6.59
N TYR A 69 2.15 10.03 5.91
CA TYR A 69 3.10 10.62 4.97
C TYR A 69 4.40 11.03 5.68
N SER A 70 4.28 11.61 6.87
CA SER A 70 5.43 12.04 7.64
C SER A 70 6.31 10.86 8.05
N ASN A 71 5.68 9.80 8.58
CA ASN A 71 6.41 8.61 9.01
C ASN A 71 7.07 7.89 7.84
N MET A 72 6.38 7.81 6.71
CA MET A 72 6.95 7.15 5.54
C MET A 72 8.11 7.94 4.95
N ARG A 73 8.03 9.26 5.01
CA ARG A 73 9.12 10.11 4.54
C ARG A 73 10.40 9.86 5.34
N LEU A 74 10.28 9.61 6.65
CA LEU A 74 11.43 9.27 7.49
C LEU A 74 12.07 7.95 7.07
N LEU A 75 11.31 7.06 6.44
CA LEU A 75 11.81 5.79 5.94
C LEU A 75 12.28 5.88 4.48
N GLY A 76 12.29 7.07 3.91
CA GLY A 76 12.69 7.25 2.52
C GLY A 76 11.60 6.99 1.51
N LEU A 77 10.35 6.83 1.96
CA LEU A 77 9.22 6.58 1.09
C LEU A 77 8.39 7.85 0.95
N ASN A 78 8.62 8.59 -0.13
CA ASN A 78 7.92 9.84 -0.36
C ASN A 78 6.70 9.60 -1.27
N PHE A 79 5.52 9.48 -0.64
CA PHE A 79 4.28 9.23 -1.38
C PHE A 79 3.78 10.46 -2.14
N GLU A 80 4.27 11.64 -1.80
CA GLU A 80 3.90 12.85 -2.53
C GLU A 80 4.36 12.81 -3.99
N GLU A 81 5.42 12.04 -4.28
CA GLU A 81 5.93 11.88 -5.63
C GLU A 81 5.05 11.00 -6.52
N CYS A 82 4.14 10.24 -5.93
CA CYS A 82 3.31 9.30 -6.68
C CYS A 82 1.82 9.45 -6.41
N GLU A 83 1.38 10.65 -6.03
CA GLU A 83 -0.04 10.89 -5.72
C GLU A 83 -0.97 10.65 -6.90
N GLN A 84 -0.46 10.68 -8.12
CA GLN A 84 -1.28 10.37 -9.29
C GLN A 84 -1.72 8.92 -9.33
N SER A 85 -0.94 8.04 -8.70
CA SER A 85 -1.23 6.61 -8.67
C SER A 85 -1.51 6.08 -7.28
N PHE A 86 -1.41 6.92 -6.25
CA PHE A 86 -1.57 6.49 -4.86
C PHE A 86 -2.65 7.31 -4.18
N LYS A 87 -3.52 6.62 -3.43
CA LYS A 87 -4.55 7.27 -2.65
C LYS A 87 -4.54 6.73 -1.22
N TYR A 88 -4.58 7.64 -0.26
CA TYR A 88 -4.69 7.30 1.16
C TYR A 88 -6.11 7.58 1.63
N LEU A 89 -6.75 6.58 2.21
CA LEU A 89 -8.10 6.71 2.75
C LEU A 89 -8.04 6.57 4.27
N ASP A 90 -8.38 7.66 4.96
CA ASP A 90 -8.47 7.67 6.42
C ASP A 90 -9.91 7.32 6.80
N PHE A 91 -10.13 6.06 7.14
CA PHE A 91 -11.47 5.56 7.42
C PHE A 91 -12.11 6.26 8.64
N MET A 92 -11.31 6.62 9.62
CA MET A 92 -11.83 7.29 10.81
C MET A 92 -12.39 8.67 10.50
N ARG A 93 -11.75 9.39 9.58
CA ARG A 93 -12.25 10.70 9.13
C ARG A 93 -13.46 10.57 8.23
N MET A 94 -13.53 9.49 7.47
CA MET A 94 -14.63 9.25 6.53
C MET A 94 -15.82 8.58 7.20
N LYS A 95 -15.72 8.30 8.50
CA LYS A 95 -16.74 7.58 9.24
C LYS A 95 -18.11 8.26 9.21
N SER A 96 -18.14 9.59 9.21
CA SER A 96 -19.38 10.35 9.10
C SER A 96 -19.86 10.49 7.67
N GLY A 97 -19.04 10.09 6.69
CA GLY A 97 -19.36 10.14 5.27
C GLY A 97 -19.41 8.75 4.67
N ALA A 98 -20.18 7.85 5.24
CA ALA A 98 -20.26 6.46 4.79
C ALA A 98 -20.62 6.34 3.31
N ASP A 99 -21.44 7.25 2.81
CA ASP A 99 -21.83 7.26 1.40
C ASP A 99 -20.63 7.54 0.49
N GLU A 100 -19.73 8.38 0.95
CA GLU A 100 -18.51 8.68 0.20
C GLU A 100 -17.60 7.46 0.10
N ILE A 101 -17.51 6.68 1.17
CA ILE A 101 -16.72 5.45 1.17
C ILE A 101 -17.29 4.47 0.17
N LEU A 102 -18.60 4.30 0.14
CA LEU A 102 -19.26 3.41 -0.81
C LEU A 102 -19.03 3.86 -2.24
N THR A 103 -19.05 5.17 -2.48
CA THR A 103 -18.81 5.73 -3.81
C THR A 103 -17.37 5.44 -4.27
N ILE A 104 -16.43 5.51 -3.37
CA ILE A 104 -15.01 5.26 -3.70
C ILE A 104 -14.78 3.78 -4.02
N ILE A 105 -15.41 2.89 -3.27
CA ILE A 105 -15.24 1.45 -3.46
C ILE A 105 -15.92 0.95 -4.72
N MET A 106 -17.05 1.54 -5.04
CA MET A 106 -17.83 1.16 -6.22
C MET A 106 -17.26 1.77 -7.49
#